data_c29b22b2adb4764bd44fd8f51e7fb5ba
#
_entry.id   c29b22b2adb4764bd44fd8f51e7fb5ba
#
_cell.length_a   1.000
_cell.length_b   1.000
_cell.length_c   1.000
_cell.angle_alpha   90.00
_cell.angle_beta   90.00
_cell.angle_gamma   90.00
#
_symmetry.space_group_name_H-M   'P 1'
#
loop_
_entity.id
_entity.type
_entity.pdbx_description
1 polymer ?
#
loop_
_entity_poly.entity_id
_entity_poly.type
_entity_poly.pdbx_seq_one_letter_code
_entity_poly.pdbx_strand_id
1 'polypeptide(L)'
;MLNKKEQSELAEKFRCTFKDNSLYRLSPSSCMDESTLRMQLLWIQQTMEADNLRAAASMLAKRYSFVVVAALYSFIVFQKKINASTKNVSLHTEDAETMWLPKVFISETETKEVTEDNQKILLDELLDELFAHHIEPIWSSLHKVTKISKLTLWENVAVYIHWLYDLLLANEEIENVQVQKNLRYVLEEAEGHHFGSYHHNPLSRYSSPPPYVKKQKQEIRVRQTCCLSYQTGAEETYCQTCPVICKPKKGVIVHE
;
A
#
# COMPACT_ATOMS: atom_id res chain seq x y z
N MET A 1 -23.75 3.77 -1.77
CA MET A 1 -22.71 4.76 -1.37
C MET A 1 -22.20 4.47 0.03
N LEU A 2 -21.02 4.97 0.39
CA LEU A 2 -20.51 4.91 1.76
C LEU A 2 -21.33 5.83 2.66
N ASN A 3 -21.88 5.29 3.75
CA ASN A 3 -22.57 6.08 4.76
C ASN A 3 -21.58 6.83 5.67
N LYS A 4 -22.08 7.73 6.55
CA LYS A 4 -21.22 8.56 7.40
C LYS A 4 -20.38 7.75 8.41
N LYS A 5 -20.91 6.62 8.92
CA LYS A 5 -20.17 5.75 9.84
C LYS A 5 -19.00 5.07 9.13
N GLU A 6 -19.24 4.53 7.94
CA GLU A 6 -18.20 3.92 7.09
C GLU A 6 -17.12 4.94 6.69
N GLN A 7 -17.51 6.16 6.32
CA GLN A 7 -16.57 7.25 6.03
C GLN A 7 -15.71 7.61 7.25
N SER A 8 -16.32 7.70 8.45
CA SER A 8 -15.59 7.97 9.71
C SER A 8 -14.58 6.85 9.99
N GLU A 9 -15.00 5.61 9.82
CA GLU A 9 -14.15 4.44 10.06
C GLU A 9 -12.95 4.37 9.09
N LEU A 10 -13.16 4.65 7.80
CA LEU A 10 -12.07 4.77 6.83
C LEU A 10 -11.13 5.93 7.15
N ALA A 11 -11.66 7.05 7.63
CA ALA A 11 -10.85 8.20 8.03
C ALA A 11 -9.95 7.87 9.24
N GLU A 12 -10.49 7.23 10.26
CA GLU A 12 -9.78 6.88 11.48
C GLU A 12 -8.72 5.79 11.26
N LYS A 13 -9.09 4.70 10.56
CA LYS A 13 -8.22 3.54 10.38
C LYS A 13 -7.21 3.69 9.25
N PHE A 14 -7.60 4.34 8.15
CA PHE A 14 -6.82 4.35 6.91
C PHE A 14 -6.52 5.75 6.38
N ARG A 15 -6.69 6.78 7.21
CA ARG A 15 -6.38 8.17 6.86
C ARG A 15 -7.16 8.66 5.61
N CYS A 16 -8.38 8.16 5.39
CA CYS A 16 -9.21 8.65 4.31
C CYS A 16 -9.82 10.01 4.65
N THR A 17 -10.07 10.81 3.62
CA THR A 17 -10.86 12.05 3.73
C THR A 17 -11.83 12.15 2.57
N PHE A 18 -12.98 12.75 2.83
CA PHE A 18 -14.07 12.96 1.88
C PHE A 18 -14.35 14.46 1.70
N LYS A 19 -13.46 15.30 2.26
CA LYS A 19 -13.49 16.76 2.14
C LYS A 19 -12.17 17.23 1.55
N ASP A 20 -12.26 18.14 0.60
CA ASP A 20 -11.09 18.75 -0.03
C ASP A 20 -10.59 19.95 0.77
N ASN A 21 -9.70 19.68 1.71
CA ASN A 21 -9.03 20.69 2.54
C ASN A 21 -7.52 20.71 2.26
N SER A 22 -7.09 20.28 1.07
CA SER A 22 -5.68 20.10 0.78
C SER A 22 -4.94 21.41 0.54
N LEU A 23 -3.81 21.59 1.22
CA LEU A 23 -2.78 22.57 0.88
C LEU A 23 -1.96 22.09 -0.32
N TYR A 24 -1.74 20.79 -0.41
CA TYR A 24 -1.00 20.16 -1.49
C TYR A 24 -1.69 18.85 -1.91
N ARG A 25 -1.91 18.70 -3.22
CA ARG A 25 -2.57 17.54 -3.82
C ARG A 25 -1.63 16.79 -4.74
N LEU A 26 -1.58 15.47 -4.57
CA LEU A 26 -0.86 14.56 -5.43
C LEU A 26 -1.89 13.65 -6.11
N SER A 27 -2.21 13.96 -7.36
CA SER A 27 -3.15 13.17 -8.18
C SER A 27 -2.43 12.03 -8.89
N PRO A 28 -3.13 10.93 -9.23
CA PRO A 28 -2.55 9.88 -10.07
C PRO A 28 -2.02 10.39 -11.40
N SER A 29 -2.72 11.31 -12.06
CA SER A 29 -2.27 11.91 -13.33
C SER A 29 -0.95 12.66 -13.17
N SER A 30 -0.77 13.40 -12.08
CA SER A 30 0.50 14.08 -11.78
C SER A 30 1.64 13.09 -11.46
N CYS A 31 1.31 11.93 -10.90
CA CYS A 31 2.29 10.86 -10.69
C CYS A 31 2.70 10.13 -11.98
N MET A 32 1.88 10.19 -13.03
CA MET A 32 2.16 9.57 -14.32
C MET A 32 2.92 10.50 -15.28
N ASP A 33 2.91 11.81 -15.04
CA ASP A 33 3.74 12.79 -15.76
C ASP A 33 5.13 12.87 -15.11
N GLU A 34 6.18 12.50 -15.85
CA GLU A 34 7.54 12.38 -15.32
C GLU A 34 8.11 13.68 -14.77
N SER A 35 7.81 14.81 -15.42
CA SER A 35 8.31 16.12 -15.01
C SER A 35 7.64 16.57 -13.72
N THR A 36 6.34 16.44 -13.66
CA THR A 36 5.54 16.78 -12.47
C THR A 36 5.88 15.85 -11.31
N LEU A 37 5.97 14.53 -11.57
CA LEU A 37 6.37 13.54 -10.55
C LEU A 37 7.75 13.87 -9.96
N ARG A 38 8.72 14.26 -10.80
CA ARG A 38 10.05 14.63 -10.32
C ARG A 38 10.00 15.84 -9.39
N MET A 39 9.22 16.87 -9.70
CA MET A 39 9.03 18.03 -8.81
C MET A 39 8.34 17.63 -7.50
N GLN A 40 7.33 16.78 -7.56
CA GLN A 40 6.66 16.26 -6.37
C GLN A 40 7.60 15.44 -5.48
N LEU A 41 8.44 14.59 -6.08
CA LEU A 41 9.43 13.82 -5.34
C LEU A 41 10.52 14.68 -4.70
N LEU A 42 10.95 15.77 -5.35
CA LEU A 42 11.87 16.75 -4.74
C LEU A 42 11.22 17.42 -3.52
N TRP A 43 9.94 17.79 -3.63
CA TRP A 43 9.21 18.35 -2.48
C TRP A 43 9.08 17.31 -1.35
N ILE A 44 8.71 16.06 -1.65
CA ILE A 44 8.64 14.97 -0.65
C ILE A 44 10.02 14.72 -0.02
N GLN A 45 11.08 14.71 -0.83
CA GLN A 45 12.45 14.55 -0.36
C GLN A 45 12.82 15.62 0.66
N GLN A 46 12.53 16.88 0.36
CA GLN A 46 12.79 18.00 1.25
C GLN A 46 11.95 17.91 2.54
N THR A 47 10.64 17.65 2.40
CA THR A 47 9.72 17.58 3.55
C THR A 47 10.07 16.45 4.52
N MET A 48 10.55 15.31 4.01
CA MET A 48 10.91 14.14 4.80
C MET A 48 12.40 14.06 5.12
N GLU A 49 13.18 15.06 4.77
CA GLU A 49 14.65 15.05 4.92
C GLU A 49 15.25 13.74 4.35
N ALA A 50 14.78 13.33 3.16
CA ALA A 50 15.23 12.07 2.56
C ALA A 50 16.56 12.27 1.81
N ASP A 51 17.49 11.33 1.95
CA ASP A 51 18.83 11.40 1.35
C ASP A 51 18.79 11.55 -0.18
N ASN A 52 17.77 10.97 -0.81
CA ASN A 52 17.67 10.95 -2.27
C ASN A 52 16.23 10.71 -2.75
N LEU A 53 16.00 10.93 -4.06
CA LEU A 53 14.69 10.73 -4.69
C LEU A 53 14.17 9.29 -4.61
N ARG A 54 15.06 8.29 -4.51
CA ARG A 54 14.67 6.89 -4.39
C ARG A 54 14.02 6.60 -3.04
N ALA A 55 14.56 7.17 -1.96
CA ALA A 55 13.96 7.09 -0.62
C ALA A 55 12.60 7.81 -0.61
N ALA A 56 12.52 9.02 -1.16
CA ALA A 56 11.25 9.76 -1.31
C ALA A 56 10.19 8.97 -2.10
N ALA A 57 10.57 8.34 -3.21
CA ALA A 57 9.69 7.48 -4.01
C ALA A 57 9.19 6.25 -3.23
N SER A 58 10.06 5.63 -2.42
CA SER A 58 9.66 4.52 -1.56
C SER A 58 8.67 4.97 -0.49
N MET A 59 8.86 6.15 0.09
CA MET A 59 7.93 6.71 1.07
C MET A 59 6.59 7.08 0.42
N LEU A 60 6.61 7.68 -0.78
CA LEU A 60 5.38 7.90 -1.54
C LEU A 60 4.62 6.58 -1.76
N ALA A 61 5.30 5.53 -2.21
CA ALA A 61 4.67 4.22 -2.42
C ALA A 61 4.06 3.64 -1.13
N LYS A 62 4.74 3.77 0.01
CA LYS A 62 4.19 3.36 1.31
C LYS A 62 2.91 4.12 1.68
N ARG A 63 2.89 5.45 1.48
CA ARG A 63 1.70 6.27 1.76
C ARG A 63 0.57 5.95 0.78
N TYR A 64 0.93 5.73 -0.48
CA TYR A 64 -0.04 5.37 -1.53
C TYR A 64 -0.70 4.00 -1.30
N SER A 65 -0.03 3.09 -0.57
CA SER A 65 -0.60 1.78 -0.22
C SER A 65 -1.86 1.88 0.66
N PHE A 66 -2.12 3.02 1.31
CA PHE A 66 -3.38 3.25 2.03
C PHE A 66 -4.60 3.29 1.11
N VAL A 67 -4.44 3.65 -0.17
CA VAL A 67 -5.50 3.52 -1.18
C VAL A 67 -5.93 2.05 -1.32
N VAL A 68 -4.93 1.14 -1.37
CA VAL A 68 -5.17 -0.30 -1.51
C VAL A 68 -5.90 -0.86 -0.29
N VAL A 69 -5.42 -0.54 0.91
CA VAL A 69 -6.05 -1.10 2.13
C VAL A 69 -7.43 -0.52 2.39
N ALA A 70 -7.68 0.75 2.07
CA ALA A 70 -9.01 1.35 2.18
C ALA A 70 -10.02 0.68 1.21
N ALA A 71 -9.59 0.42 -0.03
CA ALA A 71 -10.43 -0.26 -1.03
C ALA A 71 -10.72 -1.72 -0.64
N LEU A 72 -9.71 -2.48 -0.23
CA LEU A 72 -9.88 -3.86 0.22
C LEU A 72 -10.71 -3.96 1.51
N TYR A 73 -10.49 -3.05 2.46
CA TYR A 73 -11.29 -2.99 3.70
C TYR A 73 -12.76 -2.73 3.39
N SER A 74 -13.06 -1.74 2.54
CA SER A 74 -14.43 -1.45 2.12
C SER A 74 -15.09 -2.66 1.45
N PHE A 75 -14.35 -3.37 0.62
CA PHE A 75 -14.83 -4.57 -0.06
C PHE A 75 -15.14 -5.70 0.92
N ILE A 76 -14.24 -5.97 1.87
CA ILE A 76 -14.34 -7.11 2.78
C ILE A 76 -15.31 -6.83 3.93
N VAL A 77 -15.20 -5.67 4.56
CA VAL A 77 -15.92 -5.37 5.81
C VAL A 77 -17.27 -4.73 5.54
N PHE A 78 -17.32 -3.77 4.62
CA PHE A 78 -18.59 -3.09 4.31
C PHE A 78 -19.39 -3.81 3.22
N GLN A 79 -18.82 -4.85 2.59
CA GLN A 79 -19.38 -5.51 1.42
C GLN A 79 -19.71 -4.49 0.31
N LYS A 80 -18.78 -3.56 0.08
CA LYS A 80 -18.92 -2.46 -0.89
C LYS A 80 -17.65 -2.27 -1.71
N LYS A 81 -17.77 -2.40 -3.03
CA LYS A 81 -16.72 -1.98 -3.95
C LYS A 81 -16.79 -0.47 -4.13
N ILE A 82 -15.79 0.25 -3.63
CA ILE A 82 -15.63 1.68 -3.90
C ILE A 82 -15.04 1.91 -5.30
N ASN A 83 -15.23 3.09 -5.84
CA ASN A 83 -14.53 3.54 -7.05
C ASN A 83 -13.08 3.92 -6.68
N ALA A 84 -12.12 3.04 -7.00
CA ALA A 84 -10.69 3.25 -6.75
C ALA A 84 -9.94 3.82 -7.98
N SER A 85 -10.65 4.34 -8.96
CA SER A 85 -10.06 4.87 -10.19
C SER A 85 -9.19 6.10 -9.95
N THR A 86 -8.29 6.37 -10.89
CA THR A 86 -7.38 7.52 -10.88
C THR A 86 -8.09 8.87 -10.88
N LYS A 87 -9.37 8.93 -11.27
CA LYS A 87 -10.17 10.16 -11.26
C LYS A 87 -10.80 10.43 -9.90
N ASN A 88 -11.04 9.38 -9.11
CA ASN A 88 -11.74 9.46 -7.83
C ASN A 88 -10.82 9.58 -6.63
N VAL A 89 -9.57 9.14 -6.74
CA VAL A 89 -8.63 9.04 -5.62
C VAL A 89 -7.41 9.93 -5.82
N SER A 90 -6.98 10.63 -4.76
CA SER A 90 -5.71 11.38 -4.72
C SER A 90 -5.15 11.42 -3.30
N LEU A 91 -3.88 11.79 -3.14
CA LEU A 91 -3.30 12.06 -1.81
C LEU A 91 -3.37 13.56 -1.51
N HIS A 92 -3.89 13.90 -0.35
CA HIS A 92 -4.04 15.26 0.15
C HIS A 92 -3.18 15.50 1.37
N THR A 93 -2.39 16.56 1.34
CA THR A 93 -1.63 17.06 2.49
C THR A 93 -2.34 18.28 3.04
N GLU A 94 -2.75 18.24 4.31
CA GLU A 94 -3.48 19.32 4.99
C GLU A 94 -2.54 20.22 5.82
N ASP A 95 -1.37 19.70 6.17
CA ASP A 95 -0.34 20.38 6.95
C ASP A 95 1.06 20.07 6.39
N ALA A 96 2.05 20.86 6.79
CA ALA A 96 3.44 20.71 6.38
C ALA A 96 4.29 19.98 7.44
N GLU A 97 3.76 18.94 8.06
CA GLU A 97 4.48 18.15 9.05
C GLU A 97 5.69 17.41 8.45
N THR A 98 6.79 17.35 9.19
CA THR A 98 8.05 16.72 8.77
C THR A 98 7.92 15.23 8.45
N MET A 99 6.94 14.55 9.06
CA MET A 99 6.70 13.12 8.80
C MET A 99 5.93 12.85 7.49
N TRP A 100 5.40 13.85 6.85
CA TRP A 100 4.54 13.78 5.67
C TRP A 100 3.59 12.59 5.66
N LEU A 101 2.43 12.77 6.25
CA LEU A 101 1.39 11.76 6.38
C LEU A 101 0.12 12.16 5.61
N PRO A 102 0.11 12.11 4.28
CA PRO A 102 -1.03 12.52 3.49
C PRO A 102 -2.27 11.67 3.77
N LYS A 103 -3.44 12.24 3.53
CA LYS A 103 -4.72 11.53 3.57
C LYS A 103 -5.09 11.03 2.18
N VAL A 104 -5.78 9.90 2.13
CA VAL A 104 -6.39 9.39 0.90
C VAL A 104 -7.71 10.13 0.70
N PHE A 105 -7.76 11.04 -0.25
CA PHE A 105 -9.00 11.70 -0.63
C PHE A 105 -9.78 10.85 -1.60
N ILE A 106 -11.08 10.67 -1.31
CA ILE A 106 -12.06 9.98 -2.15
C ILE A 106 -13.17 10.98 -2.46
N SER A 107 -13.29 11.38 -3.74
CA SER A 107 -14.22 12.44 -4.15
C SER A 107 -15.66 11.94 -4.26
N GLU A 108 -15.86 10.74 -4.78
CA GLU A 108 -17.19 10.12 -4.96
C GLU A 108 -17.33 8.93 -4.02
N THR A 109 -18.44 8.89 -3.31
CA THR A 109 -18.72 7.85 -2.30
C THR A 109 -19.69 6.77 -2.79
N GLU A 110 -20.04 6.77 -4.07
CA GLU A 110 -20.82 5.73 -4.72
C GLU A 110 -20.10 4.39 -4.66
N THR A 111 -20.89 3.33 -4.45
CA THR A 111 -20.35 1.97 -4.31
C THR A 111 -21.24 0.97 -5.06
N LYS A 112 -20.65 -0.15 -5.44
CA LYS A 112 -21.40 -1.36 -5.83
C LYS A 112 -21.50 -2.27 -4.61
N GLU A 113 -22.72 -2.75 -4.32
CA GLU A 113 -22.93 -3.72 -3.23
C GLU A 113 -22.36 -5.09 -3.62
N VAL A 114 -21.63 -5.70 -2.69
CA VAL A 114 -21.02 -7.01 -2.85
C VAL A 114 -21.96 -8.05 -2.23
N THR A 115 -22.29 -9.08 -2.99
CA THR A 115 -23.10 -10.23 -2.61
C THR A 115 -22.32 -11.51 -2.92
N GLU A 116 -22.77 -12.66 -2.41
CA GLU A 116 -22.15 -13.95 -2.74
C GLU A 116 -22.08 -14.20 -4.25
N ASP A 117 -23.14 -13.84 -5.00
CA ASP A 117 -23.24 -14.10 -6.44
C ASP A 117 -22.28 -13.23 -7.28
N ASN A 118 -21.95 -12.01 -6.84
CA ASN A 118 -21.14 -11.06 -7.61
C ASN A 118 -19.75 -10.82 -7.05
N GLN A 119 -19.42 -11.39 -5.89
CA GLN A 119 -18.20 -11.11 -5.15
C GLN A 119 -16.93 -11.33 -5.99
N LYS A 120 -16.84 -12.46 -6.68
CA LYS A 120 -15.65 -12.77 -7.51
C LYS A 120 -15.48 -11.76 -8.65
N ILE A 121 -16.59 -11.44 -9.35
CA ILE A 121 -16.58 -10.49 -10.46
C ILE A 121 -16.19 -9.10 -9.98
N LEU A 122 -16.79 -8.64 -8.88
CA LEU A 122 -16.48 -7.32 -8.32
C LEU A 122 -15.08 -7.23 -7.72
N LEU A 123 -14.53 -8.35 -7.21
CA LEU A 123 -13.14 -8.38 -6.74
C LEU A 123 -12.18 -8.26 -7.92
N ASP A 124 -12.40 -8.99 -9.01
CA ASP A 124 -11.60 -8.89 -10.22
C ASP A 124 -11.65 -7.48 -10.82
N GLU A 125 -12.85 -6.87 -10.92
CA GLU A 125 -13.00 -5.47 -11.33
C GLU A 125 -12.23 -4.52 -10.40
N LEU A 126 -12.25 -4.76 -9.09
CA LEU A 126 -11.52 -3.93 -8.13
C LEU A 126 -10.01 -4.06 -8.33
N LEU A 127 -9.50 -5.27 -8.53
CA LEU A 127 -8.07 -5.50 -8.74
C LEU A 127 -7.58 -4.86 -10.04
N ASP A 128 -8.34 -4.99 -11.14
CA ASP A 128 -8.04 -4.34 -12.41
C ASP A 128 -7.98 -2.82 -12.26
N GLU A 129 -9.02 -2.24 -11.67
CA GLU A 129 -9.12 -0.80 -11.46
C GLU A 129 -7.99 -0.29 -10.56
N LEU A 130 -7.75 -0.98 -9.43
CA LEU A 130 -6.80 -0.57 -8.40
C LEU A 130 -5.35 -0.81 -8.79
N PHE A 131 -5.03 -1.99 -9.32
CA PHE A 131 -3.65 -2.35 -9.60
C PHE A 131 -3.25 -2.09 -11.05
N ALA A 132 -3.96 -2.67 -12.04
CA ALA A 132 -3.55 -2.55 -13.43
C ALA A 132 -3.68 -1.12 -13.96
N HIS A 133 -4.75 -0.41 -13.60
CA HIS A 133 -5.08 0.90 -14.16
C HIS A 133 -4.72 2.09 -13.25
N HIS A 134 -4.33 1.84 -11.98
CA HIS A 134 -4.01 2.90 -11.05
C HIS A 134 -2.58 2.76 -10.48
N ILE A 135 -2.30 1.71 -9.72
CA ILE A 135 -1.03 1.53 -9.00
C ILE A 135 0.14 1.27 -9.95
N GLU A 136 0.00 0.35 -10.90
CA GLU A 136 1.07 -0.05 -11.82
C GLU A 136 1.59 1.11 -12.68
N PRO A 137 0.75 1.94 -13.30
CA PRO A 137 1.22 3.12 -14.04
C PRO A 137 2.05 4.07 -13.16
N ILE A 138 1.66 4.29 -11.90
CA ILE A 138 2.42 5.11 -10.95
C ILE A 138 3.76 4.44 -10.61
N TRP A 139 3.77 3.11 -10.35
CA TRP A 139 4.99 2.35 -10.07
C TRP A 139 5.97 2.37 -11.26
N SER A 140 5.45 2.30 -12.46
CA SER A 140 6.23 2.44 -13.69
C SER A 140 6.89 3.81 -13.79
N SER A 141 6.15 4.87 -13.51
CA SER A 141 6.68 6.25 -13.51
C SER A 141 7.72 6.45 -12.39
N LEU A 142 7.46 5.98 -11.17
CA LEU A 142 8.42 6.03 -10.07
C LEU A 142 9.72 5.30 -10.42
N HIS A 143 9.62 4.10 -10.99
CA HIS A 143 10.77 3.34 -11.46
C HIS A 143 11.54 4.11 -12.54
N LYS A 144 10.85 4.68 -13.50
CA LYS A 144 11.46 5.42 -14.62
C LYS A 144 12.23 6.64 -14.14
N VAL A 145 11.64 7.44 -13.24
CA VAL A 145 12.21 8.69 -12.72
C VAL A 145 13.34 8.46 -11.72
N THR A 146 13.22 7.46 -10.83
CA THR A 146 14.15 7.31 -9.69
C THR A 146 15.02 6.06 -9.73
N LYS A 147 14.75 5.13 -10.66
CA LYS A 147 15.35 3.79 -10.70
C LYS A 147 15.10 2.95 -9.45
N ILE A 148 14.09 3.27 -8.66
CA ILE A 148 13.66 2.40 -7.56
C ILE A 148 13.18 1.06 -8.12
N SER A 149 13.50 -0.04 -7.45
CA SER A 149 13.06 -1.36 -7.89
C SER A 149 11.52 -1.51 -7.77
N LYS A 150 10.87 -2.00 -8.83
CA LYS A 150 9.45 -2.38 -8.76
C LYS A 150 9.20 -3.44 -7.69
N LEU A 151 10.19 -4.29 -7.36
CA LEU A 151 10.09 -5.22 -6.24
C LEU A 151 9.88 -4.50 -4.90
N THR A 152 10.61 -3.42 -4.66
CA THR A 152 10.44 -2.60 -3.44
C THR A 152 9.06 -1.94 -3.41
N LEU A 153 8.57 -1.46 -4.56
CA LEU A 153 7.26 -0.80 -4.66
C LEU A 153 6.12 -1.80 -4.39
N TRP A 154 6.15 -2.98 -5.00
CA TRP A 154 5.16 -4.02 -4.76
C TRP A 154 5.23 -4.58 -3.34
N GLU A 155 6.42 -4.72 -2.77
CA GLU A 155 6.52 -5.15 -1.36
C GLU A 155 6.01 -4.11 -0.39
N ASN A 156 6.13 -2.80 -0.70
CA ASN A 156 5.50 -1.77 0.11
C ASN A 156 3.98 -1.98 0.19
N VAL A 157 3.32 -2.32 -0.93
CA VAL A 157 1.89 -2.67 -0.96
C VAL A 157 1.62 -3.96 -0.19
N ALA A 158 2.37 -5.04 -0.46
CA ALA A 158 2.17 -6.33 0.18
C ALA A 158 2.22 -6.26 1.71
N VAL A 159 3.16 -5.48 2.27
CA VAL A 159 3.27 -5.27 3.72
C VAL A 159 1.98 -4.67 4.31
N TYR A 160 1.37 -3.69 3.63
CA TYR A 160 0.12 -3.09 4.11
C TYR A 160 -1.09 -4.00 3.91
N ILE A 161 -1.10 -4.82 2.85
CA ILE A 161 -2.14 -5.85 2.68
C ILE A 161 -2.03 -6.87 3.83
N HIS A 162 -0.85 -7.38 4.14
CA HIS A 162 -0.66 -8.29 5.28
C HIS A 162 -1.09 -7.66 6.59
N TRP A 163 -0.69 -6.41 6.85
CA TRP A 163 -1.12 -5.68 8.04
C TRP A 163 -2.66 -5.56 8.13
N LEU A 164 -3.33 -5.24 7.01
CA LEU A 164 -4.79 -5.19 6.97
C LEU A 164 -5.41 -6.55 7.37
N TYR A 165 -4.89 -7.63 6.81
CA TYR A 165 -5.45 -8.95 7.08
C TYR A 165 -5.15 -9.43 8.51
N ASP A 166 -3.97 -9.15 9.05
CA ASP A 166 -3.67 -9.42 10.46
C ASP A 166 -4.66 -8.67 11.36
N LEU A 167 -5.00 -7.42 11.02
CA LEU A 167 -6.02 -6.63 11.72
C LEU A 167 -7.42 -7.27 11.62
N LEU A 168 -7.81 -7.74 10.43
CA LEU A 168 -9.12 -8.35 10.20
C LEU A 168 -9.25 -9.71 10.88
N LEU A 169 -8.21 -10.54 10.82
CA LEU A 169 -8.20 -11.86 11.46
C LEU A 169 -8.18 -11.79 12.99
N ALA A 170 -7.69 -10.69 13.56
CA ALA A 170 -7.74 -10.45 15.01
C ALA A 170 -9.12 -9.97 15.49
N ASN A 171 -10.03 -9.62 14.59
CA ASN A 171 -11.38 -9.16 14.93
C ASN A 171 -12.36 -10.35 14.95
N GLU A 172 -12.83 -10.73 16.14
CA GLU A 172 -13.75 -11.85 16.35
C GLU A 172 -15.14 -11.66 15.70
N GLU A 173 -15.50 -10.41 15.37
CA GLU A 173 -16.80 -10.08 14.73
C GLU A 173 -16.78 -10.34 13.21
N ILE A 174 -15.61 -10.60 12.61
CA ILE A 174 -15.46 -10.79 11.16
C ILE A 174 -15.29 -12.29 10.85
N GLU A 175 -15.98 -12.75 9.81
CA GLU A 175 -15.88 -14.15 9.38
C GLU A 175 -14.51 -14.45 8.77
N ASN A 176 -13.66 -15.10 9.55
CA ASN A 176 -12.26 -15.38 9.22
C ASN A 176 -12.07 -16.19 7.92
N VAL A 177 -13.01 -17.11 7.60
CA VAL A 177 -12.92 -17.95 6.41
C VAL A 177 -12.97 -17.11 5.14
N GLN A 178 -13.89 -16.14 5.07
CA GLN A 178 -14.02 -15.24 3.92
C GLN A 178 -12.85 -14.26 3.81
N VAL A 179 -12.36 -13.76 4.93
CA VAL A 179 -11.15 -12.93 4.99
C VAL A 179 -9.95 -13.69 4.42
N GLN A 180 -9.71 -14.92 4.90
CA GLN A 180 -8.60 -15.75 4.42
C GLN A 180 -8.72 -16.07 2.92
N LYS A 181 -9.93 -16.36 2.42
CA LYS A 181 -10.17 -16.61 1.00
C LYS A 181 -9.83 -15.40 0.15
N ASN A 182 -10.28 -14.20 0.55
CA ASN A 182 -9.99 -12.96 -0.16
C ASN A 182 -8.48 -12.64 -0.13
N LEU A 183 -7.81 -12.81 1.02
CA LEU A 183 -6.37 -12.62 1.16
C LEU A 183 -5.61 -13.51 0.16
N ARG A 184 -5.90 -14.80 0.22
CA ARG A 184 -5.25 -15.78 -0.62
C ARG A 184 -5.45 -15.46 -2.10
N TYR A 185 -6.67 -15.09 -2.49
CA TYR A 185 -6.95 -14.68 -3.83
C TYR A 185 -6.12 -13.47 -4.26
N VAL A 186 -6.12 -12.39 -3.49
CA VAL A 186 -5.39 -11.15 -3.80
C VAL A 186 -3.88 -11.37 -3.84
N LEU A 187 -3.31 -12.14 -2.91
CA LEU A 187 -1.85 -12.30 -2.80
C LEU A 187 -1.29 -13.43 -3.66
N GLU A 188 -2.07 -14.46 -3.97
CA GLU A 188 -1.53 -15.69 -4.58
C GLU A 188 -2.22 -16.10 -5.87
N GLU A 189 -3.56 -16.06 -5.92
CA GLU A 189 -4.35 -16.72 -6.97
C GLU A 189 -4.75 -15.77 -8.11
N ALA A 190 -4.90 -14.47 -7.84
CA ALA A 190 -5.26 -13.49 -8.86
C ALA A 190 -4.23 -13.48 -10.00
N GLU A 191 -4.71 -13.48 -11.23
CA GLU A 191 -3.85 -13.54 -12.41
C GLU A 191 -3.03 -12.26 -12.59
N GLY A 192 -1.88 -12.38 -13.26
CA GLY A 192 -0.93 -11.28 -13.43
C GLY A 192 -1.52 -10.07 -14.16
N HIS A 193 -2.48 -10.26 -15.06
CA HIS A 193 -3.12 -9.18 -15.81
C HIS A 193 -3.85 -8.17 -14.93
N HIS A 194 -4.38 -8.60 -13.77
CA HIS A 194 -4.97 -7.69 -12.78
C HIS A 194 -3.99 -6.66 -12.19
N PHE A 195 -2.69 -6.90 -12.38
CA PHE A 195 -1.63 -6.02 -11.91
C PHE A 195 -0.92 -5.24 -13.05
N GLY A 196 -1.46 -5.32 -14.27
CA GLY A 196 -0.89 -4.73 -15.47
C GLY A 196 -0.25 -5.78 -16.38
N SER A 197 0.87 -5.43 -17.03
CA SER A 197 1.53 -6.35 -17.99
C SER A 197 2.42 -7.38 -17.28
N TYR A 198 1.89 -8.07 -16.27
CA TYR A 198 2.61 -9.14 -15.56
C TYR A 198 2.09 -10.52 -15.99
N HIS A 199 3.00 -11.49 -16.14
CA HIS A 199 2.64 -12.90 -16.38
C HIS A 199 2.13 -13.59 -15.11
N HIS A 200 2.60 -13.15 -13.94
CA HIS A 200 2.25 -13.69 -12.64
C HIS A 200 1.94 -12.56 -11.67
N ASN A 201 1.14 -12.85 -10.66
CA ASN A 201 0.84 -11.91 -9.59
C ASN A 201 2.12 -11.41 -8.91
N PRO A 202 2.46 -10.10 -8.96
CA PRO A 202 3.70 -9.59 -8.38
C PRO A 202 3.69 -9.62 -6.84
N LEU A 203 2.53 -9.79 -6.20
CA LEU A 203 2.40 -9.90 -4.74
C LEU A 203 2.70 -11.31 -4.24
N SER A 204 2.55 -12.35 -5.08
CA SER A 204 2.68 -13.76 -4.67
C SER A 204 4.04 -14.10 -4.03
N ARG A 205 5.11 -13.43 -4.46
CA ARG A 205 6.43 -13.62 -3.84
C ARG A 205 6.53 -13.17 -2.39
N TYR A 206 5.57 -12.38 -1.89
CA TYR A 206 5.55 -11.84 -0.53
C TYR A 206 4.52 -12.55 0.36
N SER A 207 3.86 -13.62 -0.11
CA SER A 207 2.85 -14.38 0.61
C SER A 207 3.42 -15.39 1.62
N SER A 208 4.72 -15.70 1.53
CA SER A 208 5.38 -16.67 2.42
C SER A 208 5.14 -16.37 3.91
N PRO A 209 4.99 -17.41 4.76
CA PRO A 209 4.90 -17.22 6.20
C PRO A 209 6.06 -16.40 6.75
N PRO A 210 5.84 -15.59 7.80
CA PRO A 210 6.93 -14.82 8.39
C PRO A 210 7.99 -15.77 8.98
N PRO A 211 9.29 -15.54 8.72
CA PRO A 211 10.33 -16.28 9.38
C PRO A 211 10.39 -15.91 10.86
N TYR A 212 10.65 -16.90 11.71
CA TYR A 212 10.94 -16.66 13.12
C TYR A 212 12.25 -15.90 13.28
N VAL A 213 12.21 -14.77 13.99
CA VAL A 213 13.39 -13.95 14.28
C VAL A 213 13.73 -14.04 15.76
N LYS A 214 14.76 -14.81 16.12
CA LYS A 214 15.18 -15.06 17.52
C LYS A 214 15.46 -13.77 18.32
N LYS A 215 15.99 -12.72 17.69
CA LYS A 215 16.30 -11.44 18.35
C LYS A 215 15.08 -10.73 18.93
N GLN A 216 13.91 -10.90 18.32
CA GLN A 216 12.67 -10.23 18.73
C GLN A 216 11.72 -11.17 19.46
N LYS A 217 12.05 -12.47 19.59
CA LYS A 217 11.20 -13.51 20.19
C LYS A 217 9.77 -13.52 19.63
N GLN A 218 9.61 -13.09 18.37
CA GLN A 218 8.34 -12.96 17.68
C GLN A 218 8.46 -13.53 16.27
N GLU A 219 7.37 -14.08 15.77
CA GLU A 219 7.23 -14.36 14.34
C GLU A 219 6.91 -13.05 13.61
N ILE A 220 7.86 -12.57 12.85
CA ILE A 220 7.68 -11.38 12.03
C ILE A 220 7.94 -11.68 10.57
N ARG A 221 7.14 -11.09 9.70
CA ARG A 221 7.34 -11.14 8.25
C ARG A 221 8.48 -10.21 7.86
N VAL A 222 9.70 -10.77 7.74
CA VAL A 222 10.86 -10.00 7.30
C VAL A 222 10.73 -9.67 5.82
N ARG A 223 10.92 -8.42 5.47
CA ARG A 223 10.89 -7.95 4.08
C ARG A 223 12.01 -8.61 3.25
N GLN A 224 11.75 -8.78 1.96
CA GLN A 224 12.75 -9.23 0.99
C GLN A 224 13.61 -8.07 0.49
N THR A 225 13.02 -6.86 0.41
CA THR A 225 13.68 -5.63 -0.03
C THR A 225 13.65 -4.56 1.07
N CYS A 226 14.66 -3.70 1.09
CA CYS A 226 14.67 -2.56 2.00
C CYS A 226 13.71 -1.47 1.51
N CYS A 227 12.89 -0.92 2.42
CA CYS A 227 11.98 0.18 2.09
C CYS A 227 12.64 1.57 2.13
N LEU A 228 13.92 1.66 2.43
CA LEU A 228 14.71 2.89 2.50
C LEU A 228 14.22 3.91 3.55
N SER A 229 13.36 3.52 4.51
CA SER A 229 12.88 4.47 5.52
C SER A 229 13.99 5.00 6.45
N TYR A 230 15.08 4.26 6.60
CA TYR A 230 16.25 4.72 7.36
C TYR A 230 16.99 5.90 6.69
N GLN A 231 16.67 6.19 5.44
CA GLN A 231 17.19 7.33 4.67
C GLN A 231 16.24 8.56 4.74
N THR A 232 15.37 8.64 5.76
CA THR A 232 14.44 9.77 5.95
C THR A 232 14.48 10.23 7.39
N GLY A 233 14.47 11.57 7.61
CA GLY A 233 14.56 12.20 8.92
C GLY A 233 15.98 12.26 9.47
N ALA A 234 16.14 12.93 10.60
CA ALA A 234 17.45 13.20 11.23
C ALA A 234 18.11 11.96 11.85
N GLU A 235 17.34 10.89 12.14
CA GLU A 235 17.85 9.67 12.76
C GLU A 235 17.67 8.46 11.82
N GLU A 236 18.72 7.67 11.65
CA GLU A 236 18.68 6.41 10.90
C GLU A 236 17.82 5.35 11.61
N THR A 237 16.50 5.40 11.41
CA THR A 237 15.57 4.47 12.04
C THR A 237 15.15 3.36 11.06
N TYR A 238 15.58 2.12 11.35
CA TYR A 238 15.18 0.95 10.57
C TYR A 238 13.79 0.44 10.98
N CYS A 239 12.98 0.04 10.00
CA CYS A 239 11.69 -0.59 10.29
C CYS A 239 11.88 -1.97 10.96
N GLN A 240 10.91 -2.38 11.79
CA GLN A 240 10.98 -3.66 12.53
C GLN A 240 11.13 -4.89 11.61
N THR A 241 10.59 -4.84 10.41
CA THR A 241 10.65 -5.90 9.41
C THR A 241 11.82 -5.77 8.42
N CYS A 242 12.80 -4.89 8.73
CA CYS A 242 13.88 -4.53 7.82
C CYS A 242 14.83 -5.72 7.54
N PRO A 243 15.07 -6.09 6.27
CA PRO A 243 15.99 -7.18 5.93
C PRO A 243 17.44 -6.87 6.26
N VAL A 244 17.81 -5.60 6.44
CA VAL A 244 19.17 -5.19 6.79
C VAL A 244 19.51 -5.58 8.23
N ILE A 245 18.55 -5.47 9.15
CA ILE A 245 18.75 -5.77 10.57
C ILE A 245 18.20 -7.14 10.99
N CYS A 246 17.23 -7.70 10.24
CA CYS A 246 16.59 -8.97 10.59
C CYS A 246 17.21 -10.19 9.92
N LYS A 247 17.81 -10.06 8.72
CA LYS A 247 18.51 -11.18 8.07
C LYS A 247 19.89 -11.37 8.71
N PRO A 248 20.29 -12.62 9.06
CA PRO A 248 21.65 -12.86 9.51
C PRO A 248 22.64 -12.43 8.42
N LYS A 249 23.70 -11.72 8.80
CA LYS A 249 24.79 -11.40 7.87
C LYS A 249 25.32 -12.72 7.30
N LYS A 250 25.38 -12.86 5.98
CA LYS A 250 26.01 -14.03 5.33
C LYS A 250 27.41 -14.20 5.91
N GLY A 251 27.67 -15.30 6.61
CA GLY A 251 28.98 -15.64 7.18
C GLY A 251 29.01 -15.86 8.69
N VAL A 252 27.94 -15.63 9.43
CA VAL A 252 27.86 -16.04 10.84
C VAL A 252 27.15 -17.38 10.92
N ILE A 253 27.93 -18.45 10.87
CA ILE A 253 27.49 -19.77 11.32
C ILE A 253 27.37 -19.65 12.84
N VAL A 254 26.14 -19.54 13.34
CA VAL A 254 25.87 -19.67 14.77
C VAL A 254 25.89 -21.16 15.07
N HIS A 255 27.04 -21.67 15.53
CA HIS A 255 27.08 -22.96 16.22
C HIS A 255 26.26 -22.81 17.51
N GLU A 256 25.37 -23.77 17.73
CA GLU A 256 24.54 -23.94 18.95
C GLU A 256 25.36 -23.96 20.23
#